data_1153b4b9c5264102ab7c4854600b23b3
#
_entry.id   1153b4b9c5264102ab7c4854600b23b3
#
_cell.length_a   1.000
_cell.length_b   1.000
_cell.length_c   1.000
_cell.angle_alpha   90.00
_cell.angle_beta   90.00
_cell.angle_gamma   90.00
#
_symmetry.space_group_name_H-M   'P 1'
#
loop_
_entity.id
_entity.type
_entity.pdbx_description
1 polymer ?
#
loop_
_entity_poly.entity_id
_entity_poly.type
_entity_poly.pdbx_seq_one_letter_code
_entity_poly.pdbx_strand_id
1 'polypeptide(L)'
;MIRLALVEDDSVYRSRLREYIEKYSAASGEKFTVTEFSDGDEIALGYKAVYDIILMDIEMKFMDGMMAAEEIRKVDTEVIIIFITNSPQYAIKGYAVGALDYVLKPVSYYAFSQRLSRAIERVARRARHYLQINAHGTAHKLDTSSIYWVESNAHDLVYHT
;
A
#
# COMPACT_ATOMS: atom_id res chain seq x y z
N MET A 1 -11.31 -2.44 -5.94
CA MET A 1 -11.30 -1.22 -5.11
C MET A 1 -10.03 -1.24 -4.27
N ILE A 2 -9.22 -0.20 -4.35
CA ILE A 2 -7.91 -0.09 -3.68
C ILE A 2 -8.08 0.71 -2.39
N ARG A 3 -7.59 0.18 -1.28
CA ARG A 3 -7.63 0.81 0.04
C ARG A 3 -6.35 1.60 0.24
N LEU A 4 -6.46 2.92 0.23
CA LEU A 4 -5.33 3.84 0.29
C LEU A 4 -5.36 4.63 1.59
N ALA A 5 -4.24 4.66 2.31
CA ALA A 5 -4.02 5.57 3.42
C ALA A 5 -3.23 6.79 2.94
N LEU A 6 -3.67 7.97 3.34
CA LEU A 6 -2.99 9.24 3.08
C LEU A 6 -2.59 9.86 4.41
N VAL A 7 -1.30 9.93 4.69
CA VAL A 7 -0.74 10.38 5.97
C VAL A 7 0.07 11.65 5.74
N GLU A 8 -0.48 12.79 6.18
CA GLU A 8 0.06 14.12 5.92
C GLU A 8 -0.46 15.10 6.98
N ASP A 9 0.40 15.77 7.69
CA ASP A 9 0.00 16.71 8.74
C ASP A 9 -0.42 18.08 8.20
N ASP A 10 0.13 18.51 7.05
CA ASP A 10 -0.31 19.72 6.36
C ASP A 10 -1.67 19.48 5.67
N SER A 11 -2.74 20.05 6.22
CA SER A 11 -4.10 19.90 5.71
C SER A 11 -4.28 20.40 4.28
N VAL A 12 -3.56 21.45 3.88
CA VAL A 12 -3.62 22.01 2.52
C VAL A 12 -2.97 21.04 1.54
N TYR A 13 -1.81 20.51 1.90
CA TYR A 13 -1.11 19.54 1.06
C TYR A 13 -1.86 18.21 0.99
N ARG A 14 -2.42 17.76 2.09
CA ARG A 14 -3.28 16.57 2.15
C ARG A 14 -4.49 16.70 1.21
N SER A 15 -5.17 17.84 1.22
CA SER A 15 -6.27 18.12 0.29
C SER A 15 -5.82 18.09 -1.17
N ARG A 16 -4.64 18.64 -1.49
CA ARG A 16 -4.07 18.57 -2.84
C ARG A 16 -3.82 17.14 -3.30
N LEU A 17 -3.23 16.31 -2.44
CA LEU A 17 -3.00 14.91 -2.75
C LEU A 17 -4.32 14.15 -2.92
N ARG A 18 -5.34 14.49 -2.12
CA ARG A 18 -6.69 13.95 -2.26
C ARG A 18 -7.29 14.28 -3.64
N GLU A 19 -7.17 15.53 -4.07
CA GLU A 19 -7.62 15.95 -5.42
C GLU A 19 -6.87 15.19 -6.51
N TYR A 20 -5.59 14.92 -6.36
CA TYR A 20 -4.80 14.13 -7.30
C TYR A 20 -5.31 12.67 -7.39
N ILE A 21 -5.66 12.07 -6.26
CA ILE A 21 -6.24 10.71 -6.22
C ILE A 21 -7.58 10.69 -6.93
N GLU A 22 -8.45 11.67 -6.69
CA GLU A 22 -9.75 11.79 -7.33
C GLU A 22 -9.63 12.00 -8.84
N LYS A 23 -8.71 12.87 -9.26
CA LYS A 23 -8.41 13.10 -10.68
C LYS A 23 -7.89 11.84 -11.37
N TYR A 24 -7.01 11.10 -10.70
CA TYR A 24 -6.49 9.82 -11.20
C TYR A 24 -7.61 8.79 -11.31
N SER A 25 -8.46 8.67 -10.30
CA SER A 25 -9.61 7.77 -10.30
C SER A 25 -10.55 8.04 -11.48
N ALA A 26 -10.87 9.32 -11.74
CA ALA A 26 -11.71 9.71 -12.86
C ALA A 26 -11.09 9.39 -14.24
N ALA A 27 -9.77 9.57 -14.36
CA ALA A 27 -9.07 9.34 -15.62
C ALA A 27 -8.80 7.86 -15.92
N SER A 28 -8.52 7.05 -14.90
CA SER A 28 -8.13 5.64 -15.05
C SER A 28 -9.28 4.64 -14.89
N GLY A 29 -10.36 5.05 -14.26
CA GLY A 29 -11.45 4.15 -13.84
C GLY A 29 -11.18 3.35 -12.58
N GLU A 30 -9.98 3.48 -11.99
CA GLU A 30 -9.64 2.84 -10.73
C GLU A 30 -10.43 3.45 -9.57
N LYS A 31 -10.90 2.59 -8.66
CA LYS A 31 -11.68 3.03 -7.50
C LYS A 31 -10.86 2.92 -6.23
N PHE A 32 -10.87 3.99 -5.44
CA PHE A 32 -10.16 4.07 -4.17
C PHE A 32 -11.12 4.26 -3.00
N THR A 33 -10.78 3.62 -1.89
CA THR A 33 -11.28 4.01 -0.57
C THR A 33 -10.10 4.68 0.14
N VAL A 34 -10.21 5.98 0.41
CA VAL A 34 -9.12 6.77 1.01
C VAL A 34 -9.42 7.04 2.46
N THR A 35 -8.48 6.66 3.34
CA THR A 35 -8.49 7.03 4.76
C THR A 35 -7.38 8.03 5.00
N GLU A 36 -7.71 9.16 5.62
CA GLU A 36 -6.76 10.24 5.89
C GLU A 36 -6.30 10.20 7.35
N PHE A 37 -5.01 10.47 7.55
CA PHE A 37 -4.36 10.58 8.85
C PHE A 37 -3.55 11.86 8.88
N SER A 38 -3.52 12.53 10.03
CA SER A 38 -2.79 13.78 10.22
C SER A 38 -1.43 13.61 10.88
N ASP A 39 -1.08 12.40 11.32
CA ASP A 39 0.22 12.10 11.91
C ASP A 39 0.55 10.60 11.80
N GLY A 40 1.82 10.25 11.96
CA GLY A 40 2.31 8.88 11.86
C GLY A 40 1.80 7.96 12.97
N ASP A 41 1.59 8.48 14.16
CA ASP A 41 1.06 7.71 15.29
C ASP A 41 -0.40 7.25 15.06
N GLU A 42 -1.20 8.04 14.36
CA GLU A 42 -2.59 7.70 14.07
C GLU A 42 -2.72 6.44 13.20
N ILE A 43 -1.79 6.22 12.28
CA ILE A 43 -1.81 5.02 11.44
C ILE A 43 -1.02 3.86 12.05
N ALA A 44 0.11 4.15 12.71
CA ALA A 44 1.01 3.11 13.20
C ALA A 44 0.52 2.43 14.48
N LEU A 45 -0.10 3.17 15.38
CA LEU A 45 -0.62 2.62 16.62
C LEU A 45 -1.87 1.75 16.35
N GLY A 46 -1.75 0.46 16.64
CA GLY A 46 -2.83 -0.51 16.38
C GLY A 46 -3.08 -0.76 14.90
N TYR A 47 -2.06 -0.66 14.07
CA TYR A 47 -2.13 -0.91 12.62
C TYR A 47 -2.74 -2.29 12.29
N LYS A 48 -3.69 -2.32 11.38
CA LYS A 48 -4.50 -3.50 11.06
C LYS A 48 -4.28 -4.04 9.65
N ALA A 49 -3.19 -3.88 9.02
CA ALA A 49 -2.87 -4.46 7.70
C ALA A 49 -4.06 -4.49 6.69
N VAL A 50 -4.82 -3.39 6.63
CA VAL A 50 -6.02 -3.28 5.79
C VAL A 50 -5.80 -2.44 4.53
N TYR A 51 -4.65 -1.78 4.41
CA TYR A 51 -4.34 -0.92 3.29
C TYR A 51 -3.54 -1.64 2.22
N ASP A 52 -3.75 -1.25 0.98
CA ASP A 52 -2.99 -1.73 -0.17
C ASP A 52 -1.83 -0.78 -0.49
N ILE A 53 -2.06 0.53 -0.31
CA ILE A 53 -1.08 1.59 -0.57
C ILE A 53 -1.14 2.60 0.59
N ILE A 54 0.02 3.07 1.01
CA ILE A 54 0.18 4.19 1.96
C ILE A 54 1.00 5.29 1.27
N LEU A 55 0.43 6.47 1.17
CA LEU A 55 1.14 7.71 0.82
C LEU A 55 1.45 8.43 2.12
N MET A 56 2.72 8.71 2.40
CA MET A 56 3.14 9.18 3.71
C MET A 56 4.18 10.29 3.61
N ASP A 57 3.95 11.39 4.32
CA ASP A 57 5.01 12.34 4.62
C ASP A 57 5.95 11.78 5.69
N ILE A 58 7.17 12.26 5.74
CA ILE A 58 8.15 11.91 6.78
C ILE A 58 8.09 12.91 7.92
N GLU A 59 8.09 14.19 7.62
CA GLU A 59 8.13 15.25 8.64
C GLU A 59 6.74 15.51 9.21
N MET A 60 6.45 14.87 10.35
CA MET A 60 5.20 15.03 11.09
C MET A 60 5.48 15.30 12.57
N LYS A 61 4.49 15.79 13.29
CA LYS A 61 4.63 16.39 14.61
C LYS A 61 4.95 15.39 15.73
N PHE A 62 4.23 14.28 15.79
CA PHE A 62 4.31 13.33 16.91
C PHE A 62 5.13 12.10 16.57
N MET A 63 4.86 11.49 15.42
CA MET A 63 5.62 10.35 14.91
C MET A 63 5.98 10.60 13.45
N ASP A 64 7.26 10.65 13.13
CA ASP A 64 7.69 10.81 11.75
C ASP A 64 7.33 9.59 10.89
N GLY A 65 7.27 9.80 9.57
CA GLY A 65 6.86 8.76 8.63
C GLY A 65 7.79 7.56 8.57
N MET A 66 9.08 7.73 8.88
CA MET A 66 10.03 6.62 8.92
C MET A 66 9.74 5.71 10.10
N MET A 67 9.55 6.29 11.30
CA MET A 67 9.16 5.54 12.50
C MET A 67 7.82 4.83 12.29
N ALA A 68 6.84 5.53 11.71
CA ALA A 68 5.55 4.92 11.39
C ALA A 68 5.70 3.73 10.43
N ALA A 69 6.50 3.87 9.38
CA ALA A 69 6.75 2.80 8.42
C ALA A 69 7.45 1.60 9.07
N GLU A 70 8.41 1.82 9.95
CA GLU A 70 9.07 0.74 10.72
C GLU A 70 8.08 -0.04 11.59
N GLU A 71 7.18 0.65 12.29
CA GLU A 71 6.13 0.02 13.09
C GLU A 71 5.15 -0.77 12.20
N ILE A 72 4.73 -0.19 11.07
CA ILE A 72 3.86 -0.86 10.11
C ILE A 72 4.51 -2.13 9.57
N ARG A 73 5.80 -2.09 9.25
CA ARG A 73 6.54 -3.25 8.71
C ARG A 73 6.66 -4.43 9.68
N LYS A 74 6.53 -4.20 10.98
CA LYS A 74 6.48 -5.29 11.98
C LYS A 74 5.21 -6.16 11.83
N VAL A 75 4.14 -5.57 11.29
CA VAL A 75 2.83 -6.20 11.14
C VAL A 75 2.53 -6.55 9.68
N ASP A 76 2.97 -5.70 8.75
CA ASP A 76 2.62 -5.78 7.33
C ASP A 76 3.86 -5.51 6.45
N THR A 77 4.45 -6.58 5.96
CA THR A 77 5.59 -6.51 5.04
C THR A 77 5.15 -6.22 3.60
N GLU A 78 3.86 -6.33 3.31
CA GLU A 78 3.33 -6.33 1.96
C GLU A 78 2.75 -4.99 1.51
N VAL A 79 2.25 -4.16 2.42
CA VAL A 79 1.67 -2.86 2.05
C VAL A 79 2.67 -2.01 1.26
N ILE A 80 2.20 -1.37 0.21
CA ILE A 80 3.04 -0.48 -0.60
C ILE A 80 3.14 0.88 0.09
N ILE A 81 4.35 1.33 0.36
CA ILE A 81 4.62 2.64 0.94
C ILE A 81 5.30 3.52 -0.09
N ILE A 82 4.78 4.73 -0.29
CA ILE A 82 5.39 5.80 -1.07
C ILE A 82 5.55 7.00 -0.16
N PHE A 83 6.78 7.46 0.03
CA PHE A 83 7.04 8.69 0.76
C PHE A 83 6.89 9.92 -0.16
N ILE A 84 6.17 10.93 0.31
CA ILE A 84 6.02 12.24 -0.35
C ILE A 84 6.39 13.29 0.68
N THR A 85 7.59 13.88 0.57
CA THR A 85 8.18 14.70 1.63
C THR A 85 9.08 15.81 1.10
N ASN A 86 9.36 16.80 1.95
CA ASN A 86 10.37 17.84 1.69
C ASN A 86 11.80 17.40 2.02
N SER A 87 11.99 16.26 2.67
CA SER A 87 13.25 15.86 3.30
C SER A 87 14.06 14.85 2.47
N PRO A 88 14.99 15.31 1.60
CA PRO A 88 15.75 14.42 0.73
C PRO A 88 16.73 13.51 1.50
N GLN A 89 17.13 13.87 2.70
CA GLN A 89 18.10 13.14 3.52
C GLN A 89 17.60 11.75 3.99
N TYR A 90 16.31 11.49 3.92
CA TYR A 90 15.72 10.21 4.33
C TYR A 90 15.58 9.19 3.19
N ALA A 91 15.95 9.55 1.95
CA ALA A 91 15.81 8.67 0.79
C ALA A 91 16.49 7.30 0.99
N ILE A 92 17.72 7.29 1.56
CA ILE A 92 18.46 6.05 1.83
C ILE A 92 17.72 5.19 2.88
N LYS A 93 17.17 5.82 3.91
CA LYS A 93 16.39 5.12 4.96
C LYS A 93 15.08 4.55 4.43
N GLY A 94 14.48 5.18 3.41
CA GLY A 94 13.28 4.68 2.74
C GLY A 94 13.46 3.29 2.15
N TYR A 95 14.65 2.97 1.65
CA TYR A 95 14.96 1.62 1.18
C TYR A 95 14.96 0.58 2.31
N ALA A 96 15.37 0.95 3.51
CA ALA A 96 15.42 0.04 4.66
C ALA A 96 14.02 -0.44 5.09
N VAL A 97 12.98 0.38 4.91
CA VAL A 97 11.57 0.00 5.17
C VAL A 97 10.87 -0.57 3.94
N GLY A 98 11.60 -0.79 2.85
CA GLY A 98 11.06 -1.35 1.62
C GLY A 98 10.00 -0.47 0.97
N ALA A 99 10.16 0.86 1.01
CA ALA A 99 9.30 1.79 0.28
C ALA A 99 9.43 1.55 -1.22
N LEU A 100 8.31 1.63 -1.94
CA LEU A 100 8.29 1.50 -3.39
C LEU A 100 8.95 2.71 -4.05
N ASP A 101 8.70 3.89 -3.50
CA ASP A 101 9.17 5.14 -4.08
C ASP A 101 9.36 6.22 -3.01
N TYR A 102 10.12 7.23 -3.38
CA TYR A 102 10.44 8.39 -2.56
C TYR A 102 10.36 9.65 -3.43
N VAL A 103 9.41 10.51 -3.14
CA VAL A 103 9.08 11.68 -3.98
C VAL A 103 9.25 12.96 -3.18
N LEU A 104 9.99 13.92 -3.76
CA LEU A 104 10.16 15.24 -3.14
C LEU A 104 9.00 16.16 -3.48
N LYS A 105 8.52 16.89 -2.46
CA LYS A 105 7.57 18.00 -2.64
C LYS A 105 8.27 19.22 -3.28
N PRO A 106 7.59 20.04 -4.08
CA PRO A 106 6.20 19.87 -4.54
C PRO A 106 6.11 18.82 -5.63
N VAL A 107 5.17 17.89 -5.54
CA VAL A 107 4.93 16.89 -6.55
C VAL A 107 3.92 17.38 -7.58
N SER A 108 4.24 17.27 -8.88
CA SER A 108 3.29 17.53 -9.95
C SER A 108 2.28 16.38 -10.05
N TYR A 109 1.09 16.69 -10.60
CA TYR A 109 0.11 15.63 -10.87
C TYR A 109 0.68 14.54 -11.79
N TYR A 110 1.46 14.91 -12.80
CA TYR A 110 2.08 13.94 -13.70
C TYR A 110 3.01 12.99 -12.94
N ALA A 111 3.93 13.51 -12.14
CA ALA A 111 4.83 12.68 -11.33
C ALA A 111 4.06 11.81 -10.33
N PHE A 112 3.05 12.35 -9.68
CA PHE A 112 2.17 11.63 -8.77
C PHE A 112 1.45 10.47 -9.47
N SER A 113 0.83 10.73 -10.63
CA SER A 113 0.09 9.72 -11.38
C SER A 113 0.97 8.55 -11.82
N GLN A 114 2.22 8.81 -12.21
CA GLN A 114 3.19 7.77 -12.58
C GLN A 114 3.53 6.86 -11.37
N ARG A 115 3.74 7.46 -10.20
CA ARG A 115 4.03 6.71 -8.97
C ARG A 115 2.84 5.87 -8.52
N LEU A 116 1.65 6.46 -8.57
CA LEU A 116 0.41 5.77 -8.20
C LEU A 116 0.13 4.62 -9.16
N SER A 117 0.32 4.80 -10.47
CA SER A 117 0.18 3.73 -11.47
C SER A 117 1.10 2.54 -11.18
N ARG A 118 2.36 2.78 -10.86
CA ARG A 118 3.32 1.73 -10.49
C ARG A 118 2.89 0.98 -9.22
N ALA A 119 2.37 1.70 -8.23
CA ALA A 119 1.85 1.09 -7.01
C ALA A 119 0.65 0.18 -7.29
N ILE A 120 -0.28 0.64 -8.12
CA ILE A 120 -1.46 -0.13 -8.52
C ILE A 120 -1.06 -1.40 -9.27
N GLU A 121 -0.12 -1.32 -10.21
CA GLU A 121 0.41 -2.48 -10.92
C GLU A 121 1.00 -3.51 -9.94
N ARG A 122 1.70 -3.04 -8.91
CA ARG A 122 2.27 -3.91 -7.88
C ARG A 122 1.20 -4.56 -7.00
N VAL A 123 0.15 -3.84 -6.65
CA VAL A 123 -1.03 -4.39 -5.96
C VAL A 123 -1.70 -5.47 -6.83
N ALA A 124 -1.89 -5.20 -8.11
CA ALA A 124 -2.49 -6.15 -9.05
C ALA A 124 -1.67 -7.42 -9.23
N ARG A 125 -0.33 -7.32 -9.24
CA ARG A 125 0.57 -8.49 -9.30
C ARG A 125 0.42 -9.37 -8.05
N ARG A 126 0.30 -8.77 -6.87
CA ARG A 126 0.08 -9.52 -5.62
C ARG A 126 -1.26 -10.25 -5.61
N ALA A 127 -2.33 -9.61 -6.10
CA ALA A 127 -3.64 -10.24 -6.19
C ALA A 127 -3.63 -11.48 -7.10
N ARG A 128 -2.72 -11.57 -8.06
CA ARG A 128 -2.54 -12.74 -8.93
C ARG A 128 -1.82 -13.91 -8.24
N HIS A 129 -1.20 -13.68 -7.10
CA HIS A 129 -0.52 -14.73 -6.33
C HIS A 129 -1.43 -15.47 -5.35
N TYR A 130 -2.74 -15.17 -5.35
CA TYR A 130 -3.68 -15.89 -4.50
C TYR A 130 -4.70 -16.67 -5.33
N LEU A 131 -4.82 -17.95 -5.03
CA LEU A 131 -5.88 -18.79 -5.54
C LEU A 131 -7.03 -18.82 -4.52
N GLN A 132 -8.24 -18.47 -4.94
CA GLN A 132 -9.41 -18.64 -4.09
C GLN A 132 -10.03 -20.02 -4.35
N ILE A 133 -10.06 -20.85 -3.32
CA ILE A 133 -10.61 -22.20 -3.36
C ILE A 133 -11.85 -22.23 -2.48
N ASN A 134 -12.94 -22.75 -3.03
CA ASN A 134 -14.14 -23.06 -2.25
C ASN A 134 -14.12 -24.51 -1.85
N ALA A 135 -13.82 -24.79 -0.58
CA ALA A 135 -13.83 -26.14 -0.03
C ALA A 135 -14.86 -26.23 1.10
N HIS A 136 -15.72 -27.22 1.05
CA HIS A 136 -16.76 -27.49 2.07
C HIS A 136 -17.64 -26.26 2.41
N GLY A 137 -17.94 -25.44 1.40
CA GLY A 137 -18.78 -24.24 1.58
C GLY A 137 -18.05 -23.02 2.19
N THR A 138 -16.74 -23.12 2.39
CA THR A 138 -15.89 -22.03 2.89
C THR A 138 -14.90 -21.61 1.81
N ALA A 139 -14.75 -20.31 1.62
CA ALA A 139 -13.75 -19.74 0.71
C ALA A 139 -12.38 -19.66 1.41
N HIS A 140 -11.39 -20.34 0.85
CA HIS A 140 -10.00 -20.30 1.29
C HIS A 140 -9.16 -19.54 0.26
N LYS A 141 -8.27 -18.68 0.74
CA LYS A 141 -7.33 -17.95 -0.09
C LYS A 141 -5.94 -18.57 0.09
N LEU A 142 -5.42 -19.20 -0.96
CA LEU A 142 -4.09 -19.78 -0.97
C LEU A 142 -3.12 -18.90 -1.73
N ASP A 143 -1.95 -18.66 -1.15
CA ASP A 143 -0.85 -17.98 -1.84
C ASP A 143 -0.25 -18.96 -2.87
N THR A 144 -0.31 -18.59 -4.16
CA THR A 144 0.22 -19.44 -5.22
C THR A 144 1.73 -19.58 -5.17
N SER A 145 2.45 -18.65 -4.55
CA SER A 145 3.90 -18.72 -4.36
C SER A 145 4.31 -19.78 -3.32
N SER A 146 3.40 -20.14 -2.42
CA SER A 146 3.61 -21.19 -1.42
C SER A 146 3.22 -22.60 -1.90
N ILE A 147 2.60 -22.71 -3.09
CA ILE A 147 2.17 -23.99 -3.65
C ILE A 147 3.35 -24.63 -4.38
N TYR A 148 3.82 -25.76 -3.89
CA TYR A 148 4.89 -26.53 -4.54
C TYR A 148 4.38 -27.40 -5.68
N TRP A 149 3.23 -28.02 -5.51
CA TRP A 149 2.58 -28.86 -6.51
C TRP A 149 1.11 -29.10 -6.16
N VAL A 150 0.34 -29.46 -7.18
CA VAL A 150 -1.08 -29.77 -7.07
C VAL A 150 -1.30 -31.14 -7.68
N GLU A 151 -1.96 -32.03 -6.96
CA GLU A 151 -2.35 -33.32 -7.48
C GLU A 151 -3.88 -33.45 -7.54
N SER A 152 -4.34 -34.23 -8.52
CA SER A 152 -5.73 -34.59 -8.66
C SER A 152 -5.93 -36.01 -8.25
N ASN A 153 -6.81 -36.28 -7.28
CA ASN A 153 -7.14 -37.60 -6.82
C ASN A 153 -8.67 -37.79 -6.92
N ALA A 154 -9.10 -38.48 -7.97
CA ALA A 154 -10.49 -38.68 -8.30
C ALA A 154 -11.30 -37.38 -8.42
N HIS A 155 -12.01 -36.98 -7.39
CA HIS A 155 -12.84 -35.80 -7.35
C HIS A 155 -12.23 -34.65 -6.50
N ASP A 156 -11.05 -34.86 -5.94
CA ASP A 156 -10.38 -33.92 -5.06
C ASP A 156 -9.11 -33.33 -5.69
N LEU A 157 -8.83 -32.07 -5.38
CA LEU A 157 -7.56 -31.40 -5.66
C LEU A 157 -6.82 -31.18 -4.35
N VAL A 158 -5.59 -31.68 -4.27
CA VAL A 158 -4.71 -31.53 -3.11
C VAL A 158 -3.61 -30.55 -3.44
N TYR A 159 -3.53 -29.47 -2.67
CA TYR A 159 -2.51 -28.43 -2.80
C TYR A 159 -1.45 -28.64 -1.72
N HIS A 160 -0.21 -28.87 -2.15
CA HIS A 160 0.93 -29.02 -1.25
C HIS A 160 1.63 -27.68 -1.09
N THR A 161 1.59 -27.14 0.12
CA THR A 161 2.13 -25.82 0.49
C THR A 161 3.29 -25.95 1.47
#